data_b057309e09f0096beb8bfdb5869c9583
#
_entry.id   b057309e09f0096beb8bfdb5869c9583
#
_cell.length_a   1.000
_cell.length_b   1.000
_cell.length_c   1.000
_cell.angle_alpha   90.00
_cell.angle_beta   90.00
_cell.angle_gamma   90.00
#
_symmetry.space_group_name_H-M   'P 1'
#
loop_
_entity.id
_entity.type
_entity.pdbx_description
1 polymer ?
#
loop_
_entity_poly.entity_id
_entity_poly.type
_entity_poly.pdbx_seq_one_letter_code
_entity_poly.pdbx_strand_id
1 'polypeptide(L)'
;MARIVLIDDEARLLQTLARFLEQQGHEVLRGPNFHAVEQHLRPGRFEVLISDIVMPDFDGMKVLREVVEARQCQEPVILITGEPNLQTASEAVRRGAFDYISKPVTKDKLLEAVSRGLRHVQLLRERDQARQMEMQLLKNLAALGESASVLTHEIRTPITSLRHALRAVGEKLGVEDRVLIEEFVGNLNRIERMLGQTLSFAKPLKPNRQDVVVAELVQRVVRELSLLPAFAGMSVDVHCDAELRAHFDPQLVGEVLTNLLRNAAEACGGKGHVELRVERAGDGLVVDVADDGPGVPANLREEIFKPFRSSKDYGTGIGLAFCRKVVESHGGAIELVSRPGDGACFHVSLPQSLTPGARPSGAIP
;
A
#
# COMPACT_ATOMS: atom_id res chain seq x y z
N MET A 1 11.25 -6.63 -27.17
CA MET A 1 11.42 -7.98 -27.75
C MET A 1 10.81 -8.95 -26.77
N ALA A 2 9.80 -9.73 -27.19
CA ALA A 2 9.09 -10.67 -26.33
C ALA A 2 9.14 -12.07 -26.96
N ARG A 3 9.11 -13.12 -26.12
CA ARG A 3 9.04 -14.50 -26.57
C ARG A 3 7.58 -14.95 -26.64
N ILE A 4 7.14 -15.32 -27.83
CA ILE A 4 5.79 -15.75 -28.10
C ILE A 4 5.82 -17.21 -28.54
N VAL A 5 4.96 -18.03 -27.94
CA VAL A 5 4.79 -19.41 -28.35
C VAL A 5 3.55 -19.50 -29.23
N LEU A 6 3.66 -20.16 -30.39
CA LEU A 6 2.59 -20.32 -31.37
C LEU A 6 2.38 -21.81 -31.68
N ILE A 7 1.15 -22.27 -31.53
CA ILE A 7 0.75 -23.67 -31.80
C ILE A 7 -0.40 -23.67 -32.82
N ASP A 8 -0.19 -24.33 -33.95
CA ASP A 8 -1.21 -24.55 -34.99
C ASP A 8 -0.76 -25.71 -35.85
N ASP A 9 -1.62 -26.64 -36.17
CA ASP A 9 -1.31 -27.84 -37.02
C ASP A 9 -1.23 -27.47 -38.49
N GLU A 10 -1.78 -26.32 -38.91
CA GLU A 10 -1.70 -25.81 -40.25
C GLU A 10 -0.36 -25.08 -40.50
N ALA A 11 0.62 -25.80 -41.10
CA ALA A 11 1.98 -25.29 -41.30
C ALA A 11 2.05 -23.93 -42.03
N ARG A 12 1.14 -23.66 -43.00
CA ARG A 12 1.10 -22.40 -43.76
C ARG A 12 0.64 -21.24 -42.86
N LEU A 13 -0.39 -21.47 -42.07
CA LEU A 13 -0.92 -20.47 -41.12
C LEU A 13 0.13 -20.18 -40.02
N LEU A 14 0.70 -21.22 -39.44
CA LEU A 14 1.79 -21.15 -38.46
C LEU A 14 2.95 -20.27 -38.95
N GLN A 15 3.39 -20.50 -40.22
CA GLN A 15 4.47 -19.70 -40.80
C GLN A 15 4.07 -18.25 -41.06
N THR A 16 2.82 -18.01 -41.47
CA THR A 16 2.31 -16.66 -41.74
C THR A 16 2.19 -15.85 -40.48
N LEU A 17 1.59 -16.41 -39.41
CA LEU A 17 1.41 -15.76 -38.14
C LEU A 17 2.75 -15.48 -37.46
N ALA A 18 3.67 -16.46 -37.50
CA ALA A 18 5.03 -16.28 -36.99
C ALA A 18 5.74 -15.11 -37.67
N ARG A 19 5.67 -15.02 -39.01
CA ARG A 19 6.26 -13.92 -39.76
C ARG A 19 5.70 -12.56 -39.37
N PHE A 20 4.40 -12.45 -39.11
CA PHE A 20 3.81 -11.19 -38.66
C PHE A 20 4.39 -10.73 -37.30
N LEU A 21 4.58 -11.67 -36.39
CA LEU A 21 5.13 -11.37 -35.03
C LEU A 21 6.65 -11.10 -35.10
N GLU A 22 7.39 -11.87 -35.90
CA GLU A 22 8.83 -11.65 -36.11
C GLU A 22 9.13 -10.29 -36.73
N GLN A 23 8.27 -9.81 -37.66
CA GLN A 23 8.37 -8.45 -38.24
C GLN A 23 8.20 -7.34 -37.21
N GLN A 24 7.56 -7.61 -36.09
CA GLN A 24 7.43 -6.66 -34.95
C GLN A 24 8.58 -6.80 -33.93
N GLY A 25 9.59 -7.59 -34.23
CA GLY A 25 10.76 -7.79 -33.38
C GLY A 25 10.55 -8.77 -32.22
N HIS A 26 9.53 -9.64 -32.30
CA HIS A 26 9.33 -10.69 -31.31
C HIS A 26 10.11 -11.97 -31.68
N GLU A 27 10.53 -12.72 -30.67
CA GLU A 27 11.04 -14.07 -30.80
C GLU A 27 9.86 -15.05 -30.83
N VAL A 28 9.72 -15.87 -31.90
CA VAL A 28 8.58 -16.76 -32.04
C VAL A 28 9.03 -18.21 -32.01
N LEU A 29 8.61 -18.93 -30.98
CA LEU A 29 8.71 -20.37 -30.86
C LEU A 29 7.44 -20.98 -31.42
N ARG A 30 7.57 -21.84 -32.44
CA ARG A 30 6.42 -22.41 -33.15
C ARG A 30 6.47 -23.94 -33.18
N GLY A 31 5.32 -24.55 -33.05
CA GLY A 31 5.17 -25.98 -33.14
C GLY A 31 3.81 -26.41 -33.70
N PRO A 32 3.76 -27.56 -34.40
CA PRO A 32 2.51 -28.06 -34.98
C PRO A 32 1.55 -28.64 -33.92
N ASN A 33 2.00 -28.85 -32.71
CA ASN A 33 1.21 -29.34 -31.57
C ASN A 33 1.82 -28.97 -30.23
N PHE A 34 1.12 -29.29 -29.16
CA PHE A 34 1.56 -29.00 -27.78
C PHE A 34 2.93 -29.62 -27.44
N HIS A 35 3.15 -30.88 -27.81
CA HIS A 35 4.38 -31.61 -27.45
C HIS A 35 5.64 -31.00 -28.07
N ALA A 36 5.52 -30.40 -29.25
CA ALA A 36 6.66 -29.77 -29.93
C ALA A 36 7.21 -28.54 -29.16
N VAL A 37 6.38 -27.88 -28.35
CA VAL A 37 6.72 -26.66 -27.62
C VAL A 37 6.63 -26.81 -26.09
N GLU A 38 6.22 -27.96 -25.60
CA GLU A 38 5.91 -28.24 -24.20
C GLU A 38 7.00 -27.79 -23.22
N GLN A 39 8.28 -28.01 -23.56
CA GLN A 39 9.42 -27.63 -22.74
C GLN A 39 9.54 -26.11 -22.52
N HIS A 40 8.94 -25.32 -23.41
CA HIS A 40 8.95 -23.85 -23.36
C HIS A 40 7.74 -23.28 -22.61
N LEU A 41 6.70 -24.09 -22.37
CA LEU A 41 5.48 -23.68 -21.67
C LEU A 41 5.62 -23.82 -20.16
N ARG A 42 6.51 -23.00 -19.58
CA ARG A 42 6.72 -22.88 -18.14
C ARG A 42 6.65 -21.40 -17.71
N PRO A 43 6.23 -21.10 -16.47
CA PRO A 43 6.17 -19.72 -15.97
C PRO A 43 7.46 -18.95 -16.25
N GLY A 44 7.34 -17.76 -16.82
CA GLY A 44 8.47 -16.87 -17.12
C GLY A 44 9.33 -17.27 -18.34
N ARG A 45 9.02 -18.37 -19.04
CA ARG A 45 9.76 -18.78 -20.23
C ARG A 45 9.22 -18.21 -21.53
N PHE A 46 8.00 -17.71 -21.53
CA PHE A 46 7.34 -17.02 -22.63
C PHE A 46 6.52 -15.85 -22.11
N GLU A 47 6.10 -14.92 -22.95
CA GLU A 47 5.26 -13.79 -22.58
C GLU A 47 3.81 -13.94 -23.09
N VAL A 48 3.59 -14.62 -24.20
CA VAL A 48 2.25 -14.86 -24.76
C VAL A 48 2.24 -16.24 -25.40
N LEU A 49 1.19 -17.01 -25.17
CA LEU A 49 0.89 -18.23 -25.89
C LEU A 49 -0.29 -18.00 -26.84
N ILE A 50 -0.13 -18.43 -28.06
CA ILE A 50 -1.19 -18.44 -29.09
C ILE A 50 -1.39 -19.87 -29.51
N SER A 51 -2.62 -20.38 -29.45
CA SER A 51 -2.93 -21.77 -29.83
C SER A 51 -4.19 -21.84 -30.63
N ASP A 52 -4.14 -22.65 -31.70
CA ASP A 52 -5.39 -23.09 -32.34
C ASP A 52 -6.20 -23.96 -31.37
N ILE A 53 -7.52 -23.87 -31.45
CA ILE A 53 -8.44 -24.72 -30.68
C ILE A 53 -8.57 -26.09 -31.30
N VAL A 54 -8.72 -26.15 -32.60
CA VAL A 54 -9.00 -27.40 -33.34
C VAL A 54 -7.70 -27.99 -33.83
N MET A 55 -7.14 -28.95 -33.10
CA MET A 55 -5.95 -29.71 -33.48
C MET A 55 -6.18 -31.21 -33.25
N PRO A 56 -5.60 -32.09 -34.07
CA PRO A 56 -5.90 -33.53 -34.07
C PRO A 56 -5.59 -34.24 -32.74
N ASP A 57 -4.44 -33.96 -32.14
CA ASP A 57 -3.94 -34.76 -31.00
C ASP A 57 -4.21 -34.09 -29.63
N PHE A 58 -4.14 -32.76 -29.56
CA PHE A 58 -4.24 -32.02 -28.34
C PHE A 58 -4.89 -30.67 -28.59
N ASP A 59 -6.21 -30.56 -28.36
CA ASP A 59 -6.98 -29.36 -28.65
C ASP A 59 -6.55 -28.16 -27.77
N GLY A 60 -6.77 -26.94 -28.30
CA GLY A 60 -6.38 -25.71 -27.62
C GLY A 60 -7.01 -25.51 -26.25
N MET A 61 -8.18 -26.11 -25.98
CA MET A 61 -8.82 -26.08 -24.66
C MET A 61 -8.06 -26.95 -23.65
N LYS A 62 -7.44 -28.04 -24.11
CA LYS A 62 -6.53 -28.83 -23.27
C LYS A 62 -5.20 -28.12 -23.06
N VAL A 63 -4.67 -27.44 -24.10
CA VAL A 63 -3.50 -26.57 -23.98
C VAL A 63 -3.74 -25.50 -22.90
N LEU A 64 -4.88 -24.82 -22.96
CA LEU A 64 -5.27 -23.81 -21.98
C LEU A 64 -5.29 -24.38 -20.55
N ARG A 65 -5.94 -25.53 -20.38
CA ARG A 65 -6.01 -26.21 -19.07
C ARG A 65 -4.63 -26.57 -18.54
N GLU A 66 -3.81 -27.18 -19.39
CA GLU A 66 -2.46 -27.60 -19.01
C GLU A 66 -1.60 -26.40 -18.60
N VAL A 67 -1.66 -25.30 -19.36
CA VAL A 67 -0.82 -24.12 -19.11
C VAL A 67 -1.33 -23.32 -17.89
N VAL A 68 -2.63 -23.07 -17.82
CA VAL A 68 -3.20 -22.21 -16.76
C VAL A 68 -3.42 -22.98 -15.45
N GLU A 69 -4.08 -24.17 -15.51
CA GLU A 69 -4.46 -24.90 -14.30
C GLU A 69 -3.31 -25.78 -13.78
N ALA A 70 -2.70 -26.61 -14.64
CA ALA A 70 -1.69 -27.57 -14.20
C ALA A 70 -0.31 -26.92 -13.97
N ARG A 71 0.10 -25.99 -14.82
CA ARG A 71 1.42 -25.32 -14.73
C ARG A 71 1.35 -23.98 -14.03
N GLN A 72 0.15 -23.48 -13.71
CA GLN A 72 -0.08 -22.21 -13.02
C GLN A 72 0.62 -21.01 -13.70
N CYS A 73 0.70 -21.04 -15.04
CA CYS A 73 1.23 -19.93 -15.81
C CYS A 73 0.26 -18.74 -15.75
N GLN A 74 0.78 -17.55 -15.50
CA GLN A 74 0.00 -16.30 -15.51
C GLN A 74 0.11 -15.56 -16.85
N GLU A 75 0.92 -16.10 -17.76
CA GLU A 75 1.12 -15.58 -19.08
C GLU A 75 -0.16 -15.72 -19.93
N PRO A 76 -0.56 -14.68 -20.68
CA PRO A 76 -1.79 -14.68 -21.45
C PRO A 76 -1.79 -15.76 -22.52
N VAL A 77 -2.89 -16.51 -22.58
CA VAL A 77 -3.18 -17.52 -23.61
C VAL A 77 -4.24 -16.96 -24.54
N ILE A 78 -3.91 -16.82 -25.82
CA ILE A 78 -4.80 -16.37 -26.90
C ILE A 78 -5.19 -17.60 -27.73
N LEU A 79 -6.48 -17.84 -27.83
CA LEU A 79 -6.99 -18.97 -28.62
C LEU A 79 -7.44 -18.51 -30.01
N ILE A 80 -7.11 -19.30 -31.01
CA ILE A 80 -7.55 -19.10 -32.40
C ILE A 80 -8.54 -20.20 -32.77
N THR A 81 -9.59 -19.88 -33.54
CA THR A 81 -10.57 -20.87 -33.97
C THR A 81 -11.13 -20.62 -35.36
N GLY A 82 -11.37 -21.69 -36.10
CA GLY A 82 -12.09 -21.68 -37.37
C GLY A 82 -13.62 -21.72 -37.22
N GLU A 83 -14.11 -22.14 -36.04
CA GLU A 83 -15.54 -22.25 -35.75
C GLU A 83 -15.91 -21.38 -34.54
N PRO A 84 -16.15 -20.08 -34.76
CA PRO A 84 -16.52 -19.19 -33.67
C PRO A 84 -17.92 -19.54 -33.14
N ASN A 85 -17.95 -20.14 -31.96
CA ASN A 85 -19.16 -20.48 -31.23
C ASN A 85 -19.20 -19.76 -29.90
N LEU A 86 -20.35 -19.20 -29.55
CA LEU A 86 -20.55 -18.44 -28.30
C LEU A 86 -20.27 -19.31 -27.06
N GLN A 87 -20.57 -20.60 -27.13
CA GLN A 87 -20.32 -21.54 -26.03
C GLN A 87 -18.83 -21.78 -25.83
N THR A 88 -18.07 -22.03 -26.92
CA THR A 88 -16.60 -22.25 -26.87
C THR A 88 -15.87 -21.00 -26.39
N ALA A 89 -16.27 -19.82 -26.86
CA ALA A 89 -15.70 -18.56 -26.41
C ALA A 89 -15.97 -18.31 -24.91
N SER A 90 -17.21 -18.54 -24.45
CA SER A 90 -17.57 -18.40 -23.05
C SER A 90 -16.85 -19.41 -22.14
N GLU A 91 -16.62 -20.63 -22.62
CA GLU A 91 -15.87 -21.64 -21.90
C GLU A 91 -14.38 -21.30 -21.82
N ALA A 92 -13.79 -20.82 -22.90
CA ALA A 92 -12.39 -20.37 -22.96
C ALA A 92 -12.13 -19.25 -21.92
N VAL A 93 -12.98 -18.23 -21.89
CA VAL A 93 -12.88 -17.13 -20.91
C VAL A 93 -13.02 -17.64 -19.48
N ARG A 94 -13.99 -18.52 -19.19
CA ARG A 94 -14.16 -19.11 -17.86
C ARG A 94 -12.97 -19.94 -17.40
N ARG A 95 -12.21 -20.52 -18.34
CA ARG A 95 -10.99 -21.29 -18.07
C ARG A 95 -9.72 -20.43 -18.07
N GLY A 96 -9.84 -19.10 -18.18
CA GLY A 96 -8.71 -18.19 -18.06
C GLY A 96 -7.99 -17.90 -19.39
N ALA A 97 -8.63 -18.14 -20.54
CA ALA A 97 -8.10 -17.60 -21.81
C ALA A 97 -8.11 -16.07 -21.74
N PHE A 98 -7.00 -15.47 -22.16
CA PHE A 98 -6.85 -14.02 -22.18
C PHE A 98 -7.63 -13.39 -23.33
N ASP A 99 -7.64 -14.06 -24.47
CA ASP A 99 -8.32 -13.57 -25.67
C ASP A 99 -8.69 -14.72 -26.60
N TYR A 100 -9.56 -14.41 -27.57
CA TYR A 100 -10.13 -15.37 -28.51
C TYR A 100 -10.26 -14.73 -29.89
N ILE A 101 -9.63 -15.32 -30.92
CA ILE A 101 -9.57 -14.79 -32.27
C ILE A 101 -10.22 -15.78 -33.25
N SER A 102 -11.21 -15.33 -34.04
CA SER A 102 -11.79 -16.13 -35.11
C SER A 102 -10.94 -16.15 -36.39
N LYS A 103 -10.79 -17.30 -37.03
CA LYS A 103 -10.24 -17.40 -38.39
C LYS A 103 -11.25 -16.79 -39.41
N PRO A 104 -10.81 -16.08 -40.44
CA PRO A 104 -9.43 -15.85 -40.84
C PRO A 104 -8.73 -14.82 -39.95
N VAL A 105 -7.51 -15.14 -39.47
CA VAL A 105 -6.71 -14.29 -38.64
C VAL A 105 -6.05 -13.20 -39.46
N THR A 106 -6.45 -11.97 -39.27
CA THR A 106 -5.79 -10.83 -39.91
C THR A 106 -4.58 -10.38 -39.09
N LYS A 107 -3.59 -9.78 -39.77
CA LYS A 107 -2.38 -9.24 -39.14
C LYS A 107 -2.75 -8.29 -37.97
N ASP A 108 -3.68 -7.36 -38.19
CA ASP A 108 -4.06 -6.34 -37.24
C ASP A 108 -4.70 -6.93 -35.98
N LYS A 109 -5.64 -7.89 -36.15
CA LYS A 109 -6.27 -8.56 -34.99
C LYS A 109 -5.26 -9.34 -34.14
N LEU A 110 -4.32 -10.04 -34.80
CA LEU A 110 -3.27 -10.79 -34.13
C LEU A 110 -2.38 -9.84 -33.30
N LEU A 111 -1.87 -8.79 -33.96
CA LEU A 111 -0.96 -7.83 -33.29
C LEU A 111 -1.65 -7.07 -32.16
N GLU A 112 -2.93 -6.74 -32.32
CA GLU A 112 -3.72 -6.09 -31.27
C GLU A 112 -3.88 -7.00 -30.05
N ALA A 113 -4.25 -8.26 -30.23
CA ALA A 113 -4.42 -9.22 -29.14
C ALA A 113 -3.09 -9.46 -28.41
N VAL A 114 -2.00 -9.66 -29.16
CA VAL A 114 -0.65 -9.83 -28.60
C VAL A 114 -0.21 -8.58 -27.83
N SER A 115 -0.45 -7.40 -28.37
CA SER A 115 -0.12 -6.13 -27.69
C SER A 115 -0.89 -5.97 -26.37
N ARG A 116 -2.17 -6.37 -26.31
CA ARG A 116 -2.94 -6.42 -25.05
C ARG A 116 -2.34 -7.40 -24.05
N GLY A 117 -1.99 -8.61 -24.51
CA GLY A 117 -1.35 -9.62 -23.68
C GLY A 117 -0.01 -9.16 -23.10
N LEU A 118 0.85 -8.57 -23.92
CA LEU A 118 2.15 -8.05 -23.47
C LEU A 118 2.03 -6.92 -22.46
N ARG A 119 1.06 -6.00 -22.66
CA ARG A 119 0.77 -4.95 -21.65
C ARG A 119 0.31 -5.55 -20.33
N HIS A 120 -0.51 -6.59 -20.37
CA HIS A 120 -0.94 -7.29 -19.17
C HIS A 120 0.24 -7.89 -18.40
N VAL A 121 1.15 -8.59 -19.08
CA VAL A 121 2.38 -9.14 -18.48
C VAL A 121 3.25 -8.04 -17.86
N GLN A 122 3.40 -6.92 -18.57
CA GLN A 122 4.17 -5.79 -18.07
C GLN A 122 3.58 -5.22 -16.77
N LEU A 123 2.27 -4.98 -16.71
CA LEU A 123 1.59 -4.49 -15.52
C LEU A 123 1.73 -5.45 -14.32
N LEU A 124 1.63 -6.77 -14.56
CA LEU A 124 1.85 -7.77 -13.52
C LEU A 124 3.29 -7.71 -12.97
N ARG A 125 4.29 -7.62 -13.85
CA ARG A 125 5.71 -7.51 -13.46
C ARG A 125 6.00 -6.23 -12.67
N GLU A 126 5.46 -5.09 -13.11
CA GLU A 126 5.60 -3.81 -12.38
C GLU A 126 4.98 -3.88 -10.98
N ARG A 127 3.79 -4.47 -10.86
CA ARG A 127 3.13 -4.69 -9.58
C ARG A 127 3.96 -5.58 -8.65
N ASP A 128 4.48 -6.68 -9.16
CA ASP A 128 5.26 -7.63 -8.37
C ASP A 128 6.62 -7.04 -7.94
N GLN A 129 7.27 -6.28 -8.81
CA GLN A 129 8.49 -5.53 -8.47
C GLN A 129 8.24 -4.49 -7.39
N ALA A 130 7.16 -3.71 -7.51
CA ALA A 130 6.78 -2.72 -6.49
C ALA A 130 6.53 -3.40 -5.13
N ARG A 131 5.83 -4.53 -5.12
CA ARG A 131 5.56 -5.31 -3.91
C ARG A 131 6.84 -5.90 -3.29
N GLN A 132 7.75 -6.38 -4.13
CA GLN A 132 9.05 -6.88 -3.65
C GLN A 132 9.90 -5.76 -3.05
N MET A 133 9.96 -4.58 -3.69
CA MET A 133 10.64 -3.41 -3.15
C MET A 133 10.06 -2.96 -1.80
N GLU A 134 8.74 -2.91 -1.68
CA GLU A 134 8.06 -2.58 -0.43
C GLU A 134 8.41 -3.59 0.68
N MET A 135 8.35 -4.88 0.37
CA MET A 135 8.68 -5.94 1.32
C MET A 135 10.16 -5.89 1.75
N GLN A 136 11.07 -5.61 0.83
CA GLN A 136 12.50 -5.46 1.14
C GLN A 136 12.74 -4.23 2.02
N LEU A 137 12.08 -3.12 1.74
CA LEU A 137 12.15 -1.91 2.56
C LEU A 137 11.67 -2.20 3.99
N LEU A 138 10.54 -2.89 4.15
CA LEU A 138 10.02 -3.28 5.47
C LEU A 138 10.97 -4.22 6.21
N LYS A 139 11.61 -5.16 5.52
CA LYS A 139 12.65 -6.03 6.12
C LYS A 139 13.87 -5.24 6.59
N ASN A 140 14.35 -4.31 5.78
CA ASN A 140 15.48 -3.46 6.14
C ASN A 140 15.16 -2.57 7.36
N LEU A 141 13.94 -2.02 7.40
CA LEU A 141 13.44 -1.26 8.55
C LEU A 141 13.32 -2.12 9.81
N ALA A 142 12.82 -3.36 9.69
CA ALA A 142 12.74 -4.28 10.82
C ALA A 142 14.14 -4.66 11.37
N ALA A 143 15.13 -4.87 10.50
CA ALA A 143 16.52 -5.11 10.90
C ALA A 143 17.14 -3.90 11.61
N LEU A 144 16.85 -2.67 11.15
CA LEU A 144 17.21 -1.43 11.85
C LEU A 144 16.49 -1.31 13.19
N GLY A 145 15.26 -1.82 13.30
CA GLY A 145 14.44 -1.75 14.50
C GLY A 145 15.01 -2.49 15.71
N GLU A 146 15.72 -3.60 15.52
CA GLU A 146 16.39 -4.31 16.61
C GLU A 146 17.53 -3.48 17.20
N SER A 147 18.25 -2.73 16.38
CA SER A 147 19.34 -1.82 16.81
C SER A 147 18.83 -0.39 17.13
N ALA A 148 17.57 -0.12 16.88
CA ALA A 148 16.99 1.23 16.94
C ALA A 148 17.07 1.87 18.33
N SER A 149 17.04 1.08 19.40
CA SER A 149 17.11 1.60 20.78
C SER A 149 18.49 2.20 21.08
N VAL A 150 19.54 1.51 20.65
CA VAL A 150 20.93 1.97 20.80
C VAL A 150 21.18 3.20 19.93
N LEU A 151 20.81 3.12 18.65
CA LEU A 151 20.97 4.23 17.70
C LEU A 151 20.19 5.48 18.11
N THR A 152 18.98 5.32 18.67
CA THR A 152 18.19 6.46 19.18
C THR A 152 18.94 7.16 20.29
N HIS A 153 19.51 6.42 21.22
CA HIS A 153 20.25 6.98 22.33
C HIS A 153 21.57 7.64 21.87
N GLU A 154 22.30 6.97 20.99
CA GLU A 154 23.58 7.48 20.47
C GLU A 154 23.43 8.74 19.62
N ILE A 155 22.32 8.88 18.87
CA ILE A 155 22.06 10.08 18.06
C ILE A 155 21.43 11.19 18.92
N ARG A 156 20.58 10.86 19.88
CA ARG A 156 19.97 11.87 20.78
C ARG A 156 21.01 12.62 21.59
N THR A 157 22.05 11.94 22.04
CA THR A 157 23.12 12.53 22.86
C THR A 157 23.84 13.69 22.14
N PRO A 158 24.41 13.53 20.93
CA PRO A 158 25.05 14.64 20.21
C PRO A 158 24.08 15.74 19.82
N ILE A 159 22.83 15.42 19.43
CA ILE A 159 21.81 16.43 19.12
C ILE A 159 21.52 17.29 20.36
N THR A 160 21.35 16.67 21.52
CA THR A 160 21.11 17.38 22.77
C THR A 160 22.29 18.28 23.14
N SER A 161 23.52 17.78 23.00
CA SER A 161 24.74 18.57 23.25
C SER A 161 24.85 19.77 22.31
N LEU A 162 24.57 19.56 21.01
CA LEU A 162 24.58 20.62 20.00
C LEU A 162 23.51 21.70 20.30
N ARG A 163 22.32 21.27 20.71
CA ARG A 163 21.22 22.16 21.10
C ARG A 163 21.58 23.03 22.30
N HIS A 164 22.23 22.46 23.33
CA HIS A 164 22.70 23.20 24.49
C HIS A 164 23.81 24.20 24.11
N ALA A 165 24.76 23.79 23.27
CA ALA A 165 25.80 24.68 22.77
C ALA A 165 25.23 25.85 21.94
N LEU A 166 24.29 25.59 21.04
CA LEU A 166 23.62 26.63 20.27
C LEU A 166 22.84 27.61 21.15
N ARG A 167 22.11 27.15 22.15
CA ARG A 167 21.41 28.02 23.09
C ARG A 167 22.37 28.89 23.88
N ALA A 168 23.47 28.32 24.41
CA ALA A 168 24.48 29.06 25.14
C ALA A 168 25.18 30.13 24.29
N VAL A 169 25.36 29.89 22.98
CA VAL A 169 25.86 30.89 22.05
C VAL A 169 24.80 31.94 21.74
N GLY A 170 23.53 31.54 21.53
CA GLY A 170 22.41 32.44 21.27
C GLY A 170 22.14 33.45 22.38
N GLU A 171 22.38 33.07 23.64
CA GLU A 171 22.25 34.00 24.81
C GLU A 171 23.25 35.16 24.75
N LYS A 172 24.36 35.01 24.03
CA LYS A 172 25.45 36.01 23.90
C LYS A 172 25.38 36.86 22.63
N LEU A 173 24.43 36.55 21.74
CA LEU A 173 24.32 37.20 20.43
C LEU A 173 23.23 38.27 20.39
N GLY A 174 23.28 39.14 19.39
CA GLY A 174 22.25 40.14 19.12
C GLY A 174 20.92 39.50 18.64
N VAL A 175 19.87 40.32 18.58
CA VAL A 175 18.50 39.86 18.28
C VAL A 175 18.41 39.16 16.91
N GLU A 176 19.10 39.67 15.91
CA GLU A 176 19.06 39.09 14.54
C GLU A 176 19.71 37.70 14.48
N ASP A 177 20.85 37.53 15.16
CA ASP A 177 21.57 36.25 15.20
C ASP A 177 20.82 35.20 16.06
N ARG A 178 20.04 35.66 17.05
CA ARG A 178 19.18 34.80 17.88
C ARG A 178 18.12 34.08 17.04
N VAL A 179 17.51 34.74 16.07
CA VAL A 179 16.51 34.15 15.17
C VAL A 179 17.13 32.99 14.39
N LEU A 180 18.35 33.15 13.87
CA LEU A 180 19.07 32.08 13.19
C LEU A 180 19.35 30.89 14.13
N ILE A 181 19.76 31.14 15.36
CA ILE A 181 20.00 30.08 16.35
C ILE A 181 18.71 29.33 16.69
N GLU A 182 17.60 30.04 16.83
CA GLU A 182 16.28 29.41 17.08
C GLU A 182 15.84 28.54 15.90
N GLU A 183 16.10 28.95 14.68
CA GLU A 183 15.85 28.15 13.47
C GLU A 183 16.71 26.88 13.45
N PHE A 184 18.00 26.96 13.76
CA PHE A 184 18.88 25.80 13.87
C PHE A 184 18.41 24.82 14.96
N VAL A 185 18.02 25.33 16.14
CA VAL A 185 17.47 24.51 17.21
C VAL A 185 16.15 23.84 16.79
N GLY A 186 15.31 24.57 16.04
CA GLY A 186 14.09 24.04 15.44
C GLY A 186 14.36 22.88 14.50
N ASN A 187 15.39 23.02 13.62
CA ASN A 187 15.81 21.99 12.69
C ASN A 187 16.37 20.74 13.41
N LEU A 188 17.17 20.92 14.46
CA LEU A 188 17.65 19.79 15.30
C LEU A 188 16.52 19.02 15.97
N ASN A 189 15.56 19.72 16.57
CA ASN A 189 14.37 19.10 17.18
C ASN A 189 13.55 18.33 16.14
N ARG A 190 13.54 18.79 14.91
CA ARG A 190 12.87 18.15 13.80
C ARG A 190 13.57 16.86 13.39
N ILE A 191 14.91 16.90 13.23
CA ILE A 191 15.72 15.70 12.93
C ILE A 191 15.54 14.65 14.04
N GLU A 192 15.59 15.06 15.30
CA GLU A 192 15.37 14.16 16.45
C GLU A 192 14.00 13.45 16.38
N ARG A 193 12.94 14.22 16.05
CA ARG A 193 11.58 13.66 15.88
C ARG A 193 11.51 12.70 14.71
N MET A 194 12.08 13.04 13.56
CA MET A 194 12.10 12.18 12.36
C MET A 194 12.78 10.85 12.66
N LEU A 195 13.94 10.88 13.27
CA LEU A 195 14.68 9.70 13.68
C LEU A 195 13.87 8.86 14.68
N GLY A 196 13.28 9.48 15.69
CA GLY A 196 12.44 8.81 16.68
C GLY A 196 11.26 8.09 16.05
N GLN A 197 10.55 8.74 15.13
CA GLN A 197 9.42 8.14 14.42
C GLN A 197 9.85 6.98 13.52
N THR A 198 10.95 7.15 12.77
CA THR A 198 11.48 6.09 11.88
C THR A 198 11.89 4.86 12.68
N LEU A 199 12.59 5.06 13.79
CA LEU A 199 13.06 3.97 14.63
C LEU A 199 11.92 3.30 15.41
N SER A 200 10.91 4.06 15.88
CA SER A 200 9.69 3.51 16.49
C SER A 200 8.90 2.68 15.50
N PHE A 201 8.77 3.15 14.25
CA PHE A 201 8.11 2.41 13.18
C PHE A 201 8.84 1.11 12.84
N ALA A 202 10.19 1.10 12.88
CA ALA A 202 11.01 -0.05 12.57
C ALA A 202 10.91 -1.17 13.62
N LYS A 203 10.68 -0.85 14.91
CA LYS A 203 10.59 -1.84 16.00
C LYS A 203 9.40 -2.79 15.82
N PRO A 204 9.57 -4.10 16.13
CA PRO A 204 8.44 -5.00 16.29
C PRO A 204 7.53 -4.50 17.41
N LEU A 205 6.25 -4.32 17.12
CA LEU A 205 5.28 -3.94 18.15
C LEU A 205 4.83 -5.20 18.89
N LYS A 206 4.94 -5.14 20.23
CA LYS A 206 4.37 -6.13 21.15
C LYS A 206 3.47 -5.35 22.12
N PRO A 207 2.17 -5.15 21.81
CA PRO A 207 1.28 -4.36 22.64
C PRO A 207 1.20 -4.95 24.06
N ASN A 208 1.44 -4.10 25.06
CA ASN A 208 1.19 -4.41 26.45
C ASN A 208 -0.21 -3.94 26.84
N ARG A 209 -1.21 -4.79 26.55
CA ARG A 209 -2.61 -4.46 26.74
C ARG A 209 -2.98 -4.47 28.20
N GLN A 210 -3.77 -3.48 28.61
CA GLN A 210 -4.29 -3.33 29.96
C GLN A 210 -5.66 -2.64 29.93
N ASP A 211 -6.41 -2.76 31.02
CA ASP A 211 -7.69 -2.08 31.16
C ASP A 211 -7.48 -0.60 31.40
N VAL A 212 -8.00 0.24 30.51
CA VAL A 212 -7.78 1.69 30.49
C VAL A 212 -9.12 2.41 30.60
N VAL A 213 -9.18 3.45 31.40
CA VAL A 213 -10.24 4.45 31.34
C VAL A 213 -9.92 5.37 30.15
N VAL A 214 -10.70 5.25 29.09
CA VAL A 214 -10.40 5.88 27.79
C VAL A 214 -10.40 7.41 27.90
N ALA A 215 -11.34 7.96 28.66
CA ALA A 215 -11.45 9.39 28.88
C ALA A 215 -10.18 10.01 29.51
N GLU A 216 -9.53 9.31 30.45
CA GLU A 216 -8.28 9.79 31.08
C GLU A 216 -7.12 9.85 30.06
N LEU A 217 -7.01 8.83 29.17
CA LEU A 217 -6.02 8.81 28.10
C LEU A 217 -6.24 9.97 27.13
N VAL A 218 -7.46 10.14 26.65
CA VAL A 218 -7.85 11.21 25.72
C VAL A 218 -7.55 12.59 26.30
N GLN A 219 -7.99 12.85 27.55
CA GLN A 219 -7.75 14.13 28.23
C GLN A 219 -6.26 14.42 28.44
N ARG A 220 -5.46 13.39 28.71
CA ARG A 220 -4.01 13.53 28.83
C ARG A 220 -3.40 13.96 27.51
N VAL A 221 -3.72 13.26 26.42
CA VAL A 221 -3.20 13.56 25.09
C VAL A 221 -3.59 14.96 24.62
N VAL A 222 -4.87 15.34 24.78
CA VAL A 222 -5.35 16.68 24.40
C VAL A 222 -4.66 17.77 25.23
N ARG A 223 -4.50 17.59 26.55
CA ARG A 223 -3.75 18.53 27.39
C ARG A 223 -2.29 18.69 26.96
N GLU A 224 -1.59 17.61 26.67
CA GLU A 224 -0.20 17.67 26.22
C GLU A 224 -0.06 18.43 24.90
N LEU A 225 -0.99 18.19 23.95
CA LEU A 225 -0.99 18.84 22.66
C LEU A 225 -1.37 20.32 22.72
N SER A 226 -2.30 20.72 23.61
CA SER A 226 -2.73 22.12 23.75
C SER A 226 -1.62 23.05 24.26
N LEU A 227 -0.55 22.50 24.83
CA LEU A 227 0.64 23.28 25.21
C LEU A 227 1.57 23.59 24.02
N LEU A 228 1.34 22.95 22.85
CA LEU A 228 2.18 23.16 21.67
C LEU A 228 1.72 24.40 20.89
N PRO A 229 2.65 25.21 20.34
CA PRO A 229 2.30 26.39 19.54
C PRO A 229 1.38 26.08 18.34
N ALA A 230 1.50 24.88 17.76
CA ALA A 230 0.66 24.44 16.64
C ALA A 230 -0.83 24.28 17.01
N PHE A 231 -1.17 24.23 18.30
CA PHE A 231 -2.53 24.12 18.81
C PHE A 231 -3.07 25.42 19.40
N ALA A 232 -2.28 26.51 19.44
CA ALA A 232 -2.68 27.76 20.05
C ALA A 232 -3.94 28.42 19.45
N GLY A 233 -4.22 28.12 18.16
CA GLY A 233 -5.42 28.60 17.45
C GLY A 233 -6.44 27.50 17.10
N MET A 234 -6.27 26.29 17.66
CA MET A 234 -7.15 25.16 17.40
C MET A 234 -8.20 25.02 18.49
N SER A 235 -9.45 24.67 18.11
CA SER A 235 -10.44 24.14 19.05
C SER A 235 -10.50 22.61 18.89
N VAL A 236 -10.53 21.91 20.02
CA VAL A 236 -10.64 20.45 20.05
C VAL A 236 -11.85 20.06 20.89
N ASP A 237 -12.90 19.58 20.23
CA ASP A 237 -14.10 19.07 20.88
C ASP A 237 -13.97 17.58 21.12
N VAL A 238 -14.14 17.16 22.39
CA VAL A 238 -13.96 15.76 22.82
C VAL A 238 -15.31 15.19 23.24
N HIS A 239 -15.73 14.15 22.55
CA HIS A 239 -16.91 13.35 22.88
C HIS A 239 -16.46 11.94 23.31
N CYS A 240 -16.40 11.71 24.61
CA CYS A 240 -16.01 10.43 25.19
C CYS A 240 -16.76 10.24 26.52
N ASP A 241 -17.36 9.07 26.69
CA ASP A 241 -17.97 8.71 28.00
C ASP A 241 -16.88 8.61 29.07
N ALA A 242 -17.11 9.25 30.20
CA ALA A 242 -16.16 9.30 31.32
C ALA A 242 -15.85 7.92 31.92
N GLU A 243 -16.81 6.97 31.85
CA GLU A 243 -16.67 5.64 32.41
C GLU A 243 -16.27 4.59 31.37
N LEU A 244 -16.06 5.00 30.09
CA LEU A 244 -15.70 4.10 29.02
C LEU A 244 -14.37 3.40 29.30
N ARG A 245 -14.40 2.07 29.40
CA ARG A 245 -13.21 1.24 29.60
C ARG A 245 -12.97 0.36 28.38
N ALA A 246 -11.68 0.17 28.06
CA ALA A 246 -11.26 -0.66 26.93
C ALA A 246 -9.91 -1.34 27.23
N HIS A 247 -9.63 -2.46 26.56
CA HIS A 247 -8.43 -3.26 26.78
C HIS A 247 -7.45 -3.11 25.62
N PHE A 248 -6.43 -2.27 25.80
CA PHE A 248 -5.41 -1.97 24.80
C PHE A 248 -4.11 -1.48 25.46
N ASP A 249 -3.07 -1.25 24.65
CA ASP A 249 -1.83 -0.61 25.10
C ASP A 249 -2.00 0.93 25.11
N PRO A 250 -2.08 1.58 26.29
CA PRO A 250 -2.37 3.00 26.38
C PRO A 250 -1.24 3.90 25.87
N GLN A 251 0.00 3.40 25.81
CA GLN A 251 1.11 4.14 25.27
C GLN A 251 1.02 4.17 23.73
N LEU A 252 0.84 3.01 23.12
CA LEU A 252 0.73 2.91 21.66
C LEU A 252 -0.52 3.60 21.11
N VAL A 253 -1.68 3.42 21.75
CA VAL A 253 -2.91 4.11 21.36
C VAL A 253 -2.82 5.62 21.61
N GLY A 254 -2.17 6.04 22.69
CA GLY A 254 -1.87 7.45 22.94
C GLY A 254 -1.00 8.08 21.84
N GLU A 255 0.00 7.35 21.31
CA GLU A 255 0.80 7.78 20.17
C GLU A 255 -0.03 7.89 18.89
N VAL A 256 -1.00 6.96 18.66
CA VAL A 256 -1.95 7.06 17.53
C VAL A 256 -2.77 8.34 17.63
N LEU A 257 -3.40 8.60 18.77
CA LEU A 257 -4.19 9.82 18.99
C LEU A 257 -3.35 11.08 18.79
N THR A 258 -2.14 11.11 19.34
CA THR A 258 -1.19 12.21 19.17
C THR A 258 -0.85 12.47 17.71
N ASN A 259 -0.60 11.42 16.93
CA ASN A 259 -0.29 11.54 15.51
C ASN A 259 -1.49 12.05 14.69
N LEU A 260 -2.70 11.53 14.95
CA LEU A 260 -3.91 11.95 14.24
C LEU A 260 -4.26 13.40 14.54
N LEU A 261 -4.27 13.81 15.82
CA LEU A 261 -4.56 15.18 16.24
C LEU A 261 -3.52 16.18 15.70
N ARG A 262 -2.23 15.82 15.71
CA ARG A 262 -1.19 16.65 15.09
C ARG A 262 -1.36 16.79 13.58
N ASN A 263 -1.72 15.71 12.90
CA ASN A 263 -1.98 15.77 11.46
C ASN A 263 -3.15 16.72 11.16
N ALA A 264 -4.20 16.69 11.97
CA ALA A 264 -5.34 17.59 11.90
C ALA A 264 -4.90 19.06 12.11
N ALA A 265 -4.18 19.36 13.18
CA ALA A 265 -3.69 20.73 13.44
C ALA A 265 -2.76 21.25 12.32
N GLU A 266 -1.90 20.41 11.79
CA GLU A 266 -1.03 20.77 10.66
C GLU A 266 -1.83 20.99 9.37
N ALA A 267 -2.90 20.21 9.12
CA ALA A 267 -3.76 20.38 7.94
C ALA A 267 -4.55 21.69 8.00
N CYS A 268 -5.02 22.07 9.18
CA CYS A 268 -5.73 23.34 9.44
C CYS A 268 -4.79 24.55 9.55
N GLY A 269 -3.47 24.38 9.39
CA GLY A 269 -2.49 25.47 9.53
C GLY A 269 -2.43 26.09 10.95
N GLY A 270 -2.78 25.32 11.97
CA GLY A 270 -2.80 25.76 13.38
C GLY A 270 -3.99 26.65 13.75
N LYS A 271 -5.00 26.71 12.88
CA LYS A 271 -6.28 27.44 13.14
C LYS A 271 -7.41 26.62 12.54
N GLY A 272 -8.33 26.16 13.37
CA GLY A 272 -9.44 25.35 12.92
C GLY A 272 -10.06 24.54 14.05
N HIS A 273 -10.88 23.60 13.68
CA HIS A 273 -11.64 22.76 14.59
C HIS A 273 -11.32 21.28 14.37
N VAL A 274 -11.18 20.54 15.47
CA VAL A 274 -11.03 19.09 15.46
C VAL A 274 -12.06 18.48 16.39
N GLU A 275 -12.86 17.56 15.86
CA GLU A 275 -13.77 16.73 16.66
C GLU A 275 -13.10 15.36 16.92
N LEU A 276 -12.96 15.01 18.19
CA LEU A 276 -12.50 13.69 18.64
C LEU A 276 -13.66 12.96 19.30
N ARG A 277 -14.22 11.98 18.61
CA ARG A 277 -15.30 11.14 19.13
C ARG A 277 -14.79 9.76 19.48
N VAL A 278 -15.11 9.29 20.69
CA VAL A 278 -14.74 7.96 21.15
C VAL A 278 -15.94 7.28 21.74
N GLU A 279 -16.32 6.14 21.17
CA GLU A 279 -17.51 5.40 21.58
C GLU A 279 -17.29 3.89 21.52
N ARG A 280 -18.16 3.17 22.22
CA ARG A 280 -18.24 1.71 22.11
C ARG A 280 -19.14 1.34 20.94
N ALA A 281 -18.62 0.52 20.01
CA ALA A 281 -19.38 -0.01 18.90
C ALA A 281 -19.31 -1.55 18.92
N GLY A 282 -20.43 -2.18 19.30
CA GLY A 282 -20.46 -3.63 19.53
C GLY A 282 -19.45 -4.07 20.59
N ASP A 283 -18.61 -5.04 20.23
CA ASP A 283 -17.52 -5.54 21.10
C ASP A 283 -16.22 -4.74 20.93
N GLY A 284 -16.24 -3.57 20.29
CA GLY A 284 -15.06 -2.78 19.98
C GLY A 284 -15.12 -1.36 20.52
N LEU A 285 -13.98 -0.69 20.47
CA LEU A 285 -13.82 0.74 20.64
C LEU A 285 -13.68 1.37 19.25
N VAL A 286 -14.40 2.44 19.00
CA VAL A 286 -14.28 3.27 17.81
C VAL A 286 -13.77 4.64 18.20
N VAL A 287 -12.84 5.17 17.43
CA VAL A 287 -12.29 6.51 17.58
C VAL A 287 -12.35 7.22 16.23
N ASP A 288 -13.07 8.32 16.16
CA ASP A 288 -13.13 9.22 15.01
C ASP A 288 -12.38 10.51 15.31
N VAL A 289 -11.47 10.90 14.44
CA VAL A 289 -10.77 12.18 14.47
C VAL A 289 -11.08 12.92 13.19
N ALA A 290 -11.93 13.95 13.28
CA ALA A 290 -12.36 14.77 12.17
C ALA A 290 -11.79 16.18 12.27
N ASP A 291 -11.27 16.72 11.17
CA ASP A 291 -10.77 18.08 11.06
C ASP A 291 -11.52 18.86 9.96
N ASP A 292 -11.52 20.17 10.06
CA ASP A 292 -12.10 21.12 9.10
C ASP A 292 -11.05 21.63 8.06
N GLY A 293 -9.95 20.91 7.91
CA GLY A 293 -8.89 21.21 6.96
C GLY A 293 -9.29 20.96 5.49
N PRO A 294 -8.34 21.05 4.55
CA PRO A 294 -8.59 20.87 3.13
C PRO A 294 -8.91 19.41 2.73
N GLY A 295 -8.81 18.47 3.68
CA GLY A 295 -9.01 17.04 3.42
C GLY A 295 -7.87 16.38 2.65
N VAL A 296 -8.07 15.13 2.25
CA VAL A 296 -7.07 14.34 1.54
C VAL A 296 -7.47 14.19 0.06
N PRO A 297 -6.60 14.60 -0.90
CA PRO A 297 -6.83 14.43 -2.32
C PRO A 297 -7.13 12.98 -2.71
N ALA A 298 -8.06 12.78 -3.67
CA ALA A 298 -8.54 11.45 -4.05
C ALA A 298 -7.41 10.49 -4.49
N ASN A 299 -6.41 11.01 -5.21
CA ASN A 299 -5.26 10.24 -5.69
C ASN A 299 -4.29 9.79 -4.59
N LEU A 300 -4.38 10.36 -3.37
CA LEU A 300 -3.49 10.02 -2.26
C LEU A 300 -4.15 9.13 -1.21
N ARG A 301 -5.49 8.96 -1.24
CA ARG A 301 -6.25 8.26 -0.19
C ARG A 301 -5.78 6.83 0.08
N GLU A 302 -5.44 6.09 -0.97
CA GLU A 302 -4.93 4.72 -0.84
C GLU A 302 -3.47 4.67 -0.38
N GLU A 303 -2.74 5.78 -0.55
CA GLU A 303 -1.30 5.84 -0.30
C GLU A 303 -0.92 6.49 1.03
N ILE A 304 -1.83 7.25 1.67
CA ILE A 304 -1.51 8.00 2.91
C ILE A 304 -1.03 7.13 4.07
N PHE A 305 -1.38 5.86 4.07
CA PHE A 305 -0.94 4.90 5.08
C PHE A 305 0.32 4.12 4.67
N LYS A 306 0.85 4.33 3.46
CA LYS A 306 2.13 3.73 3.04
C LYS A 306 3.28 4.50 3.68
N PRO A 307 4.34 3.80 4.16
CA PRO A 307 5.50 4.47 4.74
C PRO A 307 6.18 5.41 3.73
N PHE A 308 6.72 6.53 4.23
CA PHE A 308 7.45 7.54 3.45
C PHE A 308 6.62 8.25 2.37
N ARG A 309 5.29 8.16 2.42
CA ARG A 309 4.39 8.95 1.59
C ARG A 309 3.91 10.15 2.38
N SER A 310 4.22 11.34 1.88
CA SER A 310 3.79 12.61 2.46
C SER A 310 3.52 13.61 1.34
N SER A 311 2.43 14.33 1.43
CA SER A 311 2.13 15.49 0.58
C SER A 311 2.77 16.78 1.11
N LYS A 312 3.38 16.72 2.30
CA LYS A 312 3.99 17.88 2.99
C LYS A 312 5.48 17.90 2.69
N ASP A 313 6.02 19.08 2.33
CA ASP A 313 7.46 19.30 2.06
C ASP A 313 8.36 18.82 3.22
N TYR A 314 7.81 18.72 4.40
CA TYR A 314 8.54 18.43 5.63
C TYR A 314 7.97 17.24 6.42
N GLY A 315 7.06 16.49 5.87
CA GLY A 315 6.48 15.31 6.50
C GLY A 315 7.35 14.06 6.32
N THR A 316 7.53 13.26 7.37
CA THR A 316 8.26 11.97 7.29
C THR A 316 7.49 10.90 6.51
N GLY A 317 6.17 11.05 6.36
CA GLY A 317 5.29 10.03 5.81
C GLY A 317 5.20 8.74 6.66
N ILE A 318 5.68 8.78 7.92
CA ILE A 318 5.70 7.61 8.81
C ILE A 318 4.53 7.63 9.80
N GLY A 319 4.00 8.81 10.14
CA GLY A 319 3.00 8.95 11.20
C GLY A 319 1.74 8.10 10.97
N LEU A 320 1.11 8.19 9.79
CA LEU A 320 -0.08 7.39 9.47
C LEU A 320 0.24 5.91 9.28
N ALA A 321 1.41 5.58 8.71
CA ALA A 321 1.88 4.20 8.61
C ALA A 321 2.11 3.56 9.99
N PHE A 322 2.63 4.33 10.94
CA PHE A 322 2.75 3.93 12.36
C PHE A 322 1.37 3.73 13.00
N CYS A 323 0.43 4.65 12.79
CA CYS A 323 -0.94 4.49 13.28
C CYS A 323 -1.56 3.17 12.78
N ARG A 324 -1.45 2.88 11.47
CA ARG A 324 -1.94 1.61 10.90
C ARG A 324 -1.27 0.41 11.57
N LYS A 325 0.05 0.42 11.70
CA LYS A 325 0.81 -0.68 12.32
C LYS A 325 0.39 -0.93 13.77
N VAL A 326 0.17 0.12 14.56
CA VAL A 326 -0.30 0.01 15.95
C VAL A 326 -1.71 -0.54 16.00
N VAL A 327 -2.63 -0.01 15.19
CA VAL A 327 -4.03 -0.44 15.15
C VAL A 327 -4.14 -1.90 14.71
N GLU A 328 -3.42 -2.30 13.66
CA GLU A 328 -3.34 -3.69 13.20
C GLU A 328 -2.74 -4.62 14.26
N SER A 329 -1.75 -4.17 15.02
CA SER A 329 -1.18 -4.97 16.13
C SER A 329 -2.18 -5.21 17.28
N HIS A 330 -3.21 -4.37 17.35
CA HIS A 330 -4.36 -4.54 18.24
C HIS A 330 -5.52 -5.33 17.61
N GLY A 331 -5.36 -5.81 16.36
CA GLY A 331 -6.39 -6.53 15.61
C GLY A 331 -7.47 -5.62 15.03
N GLY A 332 -7.23 -4.32 14.98
CA GLY A 332 -8.13 -3.28 14.49
C GLY A 332 -7.87 -2.85 13.06
N ALA A 333 -8.59 -1.82 12.63
CA ALA A 333 -8.42 -1.16 11.33
C ALA A 333 -8.45 0.36 11.48
N ILE A 334 -7.72 1.06 10.59
CA ILE A 334 -7.77 2.52 10.46
C ILE A 334 -8.09 2.88 9.02
N GLU A 335 -9.05 3.76 8.82
CA GLU A 335 -9.55 4.17 7.52
C GLU A 335 -9.75 5.69 7.45
N LEU A 336 -9.72 6.24 6.24
CA LEU A 336 -10.12 7.61 5.93
C LEU A 336 -11.53 7.59 5.37
N VAL A 337 -12.50 8.07 6.14
CA VAL A 337 -13.94 8.00 5.79
C VAL A 337 -14.50 9.29 5.20
N SER A 338 -13.81 10.43 5.33
CA SER A 338 -14.25 11.73 4.78
C SER A 338 -14.20 11.78 3.25
N ARG A 339 -15.01 12.69 2.66
CA ARG A 339 -14.97 13.00 1.23
C ARG A 339 -13.91 14.08 0.93
N PRO A 340 -13.41 14.19 -0.31
CA PRO A 340 -12.52 15.28 -0.68
C PRO A 340 -13.25 16.64 -0.54
N GLY A 341 -12.61 17.58 0.17
CA GLY A 341 -13.14 18.92 0.40
C GLY A 341 -13.93 19.10 1.70
N ASP A 342 -14.27 18.01 2.41
CA ASP A 342 -15.03 18.06 3.67
C ASP A 342 -14.12 17.92 4.92
N GLY A 343 -12.83 18.27 4.80
CA GLY A 343 -11.84 17.98 5.85
C GLY A 343 -11.35 16.52 5.78
N ALA A 344 -10.60 16.07 6.78
CA ALA A 344 -10.26 14.68 6.93
C ALA A 344 -10.95 14.07 8.16
N CYS A 345 -11.44 12.83 8.02
CA CYS A 345 -11.97 12.05 9.13
C CYS A 345 -11.30 10.67 9.13
N PHE A 346 -10.51 10.43 10.18
CA PHE A 346 -9.85 9.13 10.40
C PHE A 346 -10.69 8.31 11.36
N HIS A 347 -11.12 7.15 10.90
CA HIS A 347 -11.88 6.17 11.65
C HIS A 347 -10.96 5.04 12.11
N VAL A 348 -10.87 4.83 13.42
CA VAL A 348 -10.06 3.78 14.05
C VAL A 348 -10.97 2.82 14.78
N SER A 349 -10.92 1.54 14.45
CA SER A 349 -11.63 0.47 15.15
C SER A 349 -10.67 -0.43 15.92
N LEU A 350 -10.92 -0.67 17.21
CA LEU A 350 -10.12 -1.55 18.07
C LEU A 350 -11.04 -2.61 18.70
N PRO A 351 -10.94 -3.89 18.28
CA PRO A 351 -11.73 -4.97 18.88
C PRO A 351 -11.28 -5.23 20.32
N GLN A 352 -12.25 -5.49 21.20
CA GLN A 352 -12.00 -5.75 22.63
C GLN A 352 -11.94 -7.25 22.93
N SER A 353 -12.55 -8.10 22.09
CA SER A 353 -12.46 -9.56 22.19
C SER A 353 -11.36 -10.10 21.30
N LEU A 354 -10.39 -10.80 21.86
CA LEU A 354 -9.41 -11.58 21.12
C LEU A 354 -10.07 -12.90 20.66
N THR A 355 -10.65 -12.91 19.46
CA THR A 355 -10.80 -14.17 18.71
C THR A 355 -9.61 -14.24 17.75
N PRO A 356 -8.64 -15.15 17.94
CA PRO A 356 -7.56 -15.32 16.98
C PRO A 356 -8.14 -15.81 15.66
N GLY A 357 -8.09 -14.97 14.60
CA GLY A 357 -8.39 -15.40 13.24
C GLY A 357 -9.65 -14.88 12.56
N ALA A 358 -10.44 -13.99 13.14
CA ALA A 358 -11.55 -13.35 12.42
C ALA A 358 -11.04 -12.18 11.57
N ARG A 359 -11.08 -12.32 10.24
CA ARG A 359 -10.99 -11.18 9.33
C ARG A 359 -12.23 -10.30 9.54
N PRO A 360 -12.12 -8.96 9.58
CA PRO A 360 -13.29 -8.10 9.65
C PRO A 360 -14.16 -8.33 8.42
N SER A 361 -15.36 -8.85 8.63
CA SER A 361 -16.42 -8.89 7.64
C SER A 361 -17.12 -7.54 7.68
N GLY A 362 -16.85 -6.69 6.73
CA GLY A 362 -17.44 -5.35 6.63
C GLY A 362 -17.31 -4.79 5.23
N ALA A 363 -17.90 -5.49 4.25
CA ALA A 363 -18.37 -4.82 3.05
C ALA A 363 -19.79 -4.34 3.36
N ILE A 364 -19.98 -3.05 3.50
CA ILE A 364 -21.30 -2.39 3.51
C ILE A 364 -21.72 -2.17 2.06
N PRO A 365 -23.02 -2.40 1.72
CA PRO A 365 -23.56 -2.45 0.37
C PRO A 365 -23.44 -1.14 -0.42
#